data_992d64ff7db9964bc685af3bae554530
#
_entry.id   992d64ff7db9964bc685af3bae554530
#
_cell.length_a   1.000
_cell.length_b   1.000
_cell.length_c   1.000
_cell.angle_alpha   90.00
_cell.angle_beta   90.00
_cell.angle_gamma   90.00
#
_symmetry.space_group_name_H-M   'P 1'
#
loop_
_entity.id
_entity.type
_entity.pdbx_description
1 polymer ?
#
loop_
_entity_poly.entity_id
_entity_poly.type
_entity_poly.pdbx_seq_one_letter_code
_entity_poly.pdbx_strand_id
1 'polypeptide(L)'
;MRSLAGLSAAAVIGAGIAAVGSVTAGAATTNLVSNPGFENGLSGWTCSGGSGAAVGSPVHSGASALRATPSGQDDAQCGQTVSVQPNSQYTLSAYVQGSYVYLGATGTGAGSEPSTWTPGNSLYGQLSVGFTTGPTTTSVTVYLHGWYGQPAYYADDVSLTGPGGSSPSPTATPTSAPPTTPPPTSTPPTTPPPTTPAPGDTCPTKPKPSGKVLQGYWENWDGASNGVHPGMGWAPITDSRIAAHGYNVINAAFPVILSDGTVQWQDGMDTNVKVSTPAEMCQAKAAGATILMSIGGAAAGIDLSSSAVADRFVATVVPILKKYNFDGIDIDVETGLSGSGSINTLSASQANLIRIIDGVLAQMPAGFGLTMAPETAYVTGGSVTYGSIWGAYLPIIKKYVDNGQLWWLNMQYYNGSMYGCSGDSYQAGTVQGFTAQTTCLNRGLTIQGTTVTVPYDKQVPGLPAQPGAGGGYMDPGSVGQAWSAFGGALKGLMTWSLNWDGSKGWTFGDNVKSLQGR
;
A
#
# COMPACT_ATOMS: atom_id res chain seq x y z
N MET A 1 -19.63 63.83 3.30
CA MET A 1 -18.80 65.01 3.65
C MET A 1 -17.36 64.52 3.70
N ARG A 2 -16.57 64.89 2.70
CA ARG A 2 -15.29 65.63 2.78
C ARG A 2 -14.23 64.95 3.65
N SER A 3 -12.98 64.74 3.32
CA SER A 3 -12.06 65.17 2.23
C SER A 3 -10.71 64.59 2.62
N LEU A 4 -9.99 63.98 1.70
CA LEU A 4 -8.74 64.43 1.06
C LEU A 4 -7.62 65.04 1.94
N ALA A 5 -6.46 64.51 1.84
CA ALA A 5 -5.13 65.04 1.51
C ALA A 5 -4.04 64.19 2.18
N GLY A 6 -2.94 63.77 1.65
CA GLY A 6 -2.15 64.20 0.52
C GLY A 6 -0.70 64.44 0.93
N LEU A 7 0.27 63.91 0.16
CA LEU A 7 1.67 64.32 -0.01
C LEU A 7 2.66 64.01 1.16
N SER A 8 3.95 63.71 0.97
CA SER A 8 4.87 63.68 -0.19
C SER A 8 6.16 62.94 0.15
N ALA A 9 6.80 62.50 -0.89
CA ALA A 9 8.10 61.89 -1.09
C ALA A 9 9.31 62.47 -0.33
N ALA A 10 10.29 61.61 -0.07
CA ALA A 10 11.70 61.94 -0.16
C ALA A 10 12.52 60.75 -0.64
N ALA A 11 13.16 60.89 -1.78
CA ALA A 11 14.08 59.93 -2.38
C ALA A 11 15.46 60.04 -1.71
N VAL A 12 16.09 58.90 -1.43
CA VAL A 12 17.53 58.78 -1.19
C VAL A 12 18.09 57.79 -2.20
N ILE A 13 18.95 58.32 -3.07
CA ILE A 13 19.70 57.56 -4.08
C ILE A 13 20.91 56.93 -3.38
N GLY A 14 20.94 55.61 -3.31
CA GLY A 14 22.12 54.85 -2.95
C GLY A 14 22.50 53.94 -4.10
N ALA A 15 23.62 54.19 -4.79
CA ALA A 15 24.16 53.40 -5.85
C ALA A 15 24.71 52.07 -5.29
N GLY A 16 24.04 50.96 -5.55
CA GLY A 16 24.53 49.62 -5.31
C GLY A 16 24.67 48.89 -6.62
N ILE A 17 25.87 48.40 -6.89
CA ILE A 17 26.25 47.66 -8.09
C ILE A 17 25.40 46.39 -8.17
N ALA A 18 24.49 46.31 -9.14
CA ALA A 18 23.72 45.12 -9.47
C ALA A 18 24.63 44.16 -10.23
N ALA A 19 25.00 43.06 -9.58
CA ALA A 19 25.46 41.87 -10.29
C ALA A 19 24.25 41.29 -11.06
N VAL A 20 24.27 41.44 -12.37
CA VAL A 20 23.29 40.84 -13.26
C VAL A 20 23.58 39.34 -13.30
N GLY A 21 22.97 38.59 -12.37
CA GLY A 21 22.86 37.13 -12.51
C GLY A 21 21.95 36.84 -13.70
N SER A 22 22.48 36.23 -14.72
CA SER A 22 21.72 35.73 -15.86
C SER A 22 20.68 34.74 -15.36
N VAL A 23 19.43 35.16 -15.28
CA VAL A 23 18.29 34.27 -15.13
C VAL A 23 18.18 33.55 -16.46
N THR A 24 18.70 32.33 -16.55
CA THR A 24 18.35 31.44 -17.66
C THR A 24 16.85 31.23 -17.58
N ALA A 25 16.12 31.76 -18.54
CA ALA A 25 14.73 31.41 -18.75
C ALA A 25 14.66 29.88 -18.87
N GLY A 26 14.06 29.23 -17.88
CA GLY A 26 13.80 27.79 -17.94
C GLY A 26 13.01 27.53 -19.24
N ALA A 27 13.55 26.70 -20.11
CA ALA A 27 12.80 26.20 -21.26
C ALA A 27 11.48 25.64 -20.73
N ALA A 28 10.37 26.06 -21.35
CA ALA A 28 9.06 25.50 -21.02
C ALA A 28 9.17 23.98 -21.11
N THR A 29 8.89 23.28 -20.04
CA THR A 29 8.97 21.81 -20.00
C THR A 29 7.90 21.26 -20.93
N THR A 30 8.33 20.69 -22.06
CA THR A 30 7.41 20.11 -23.04
C THR A 30 6.76 18.86 -22.44
N ASN A 31 5.43 18.75 -22.55
CA ASN A 31 4.73 17.52 -22.20
C ASN A 31 5.15 16.40 -23.17
N LEU A 32 5.63 15.29 -22.63
CA LEU A 32 6.12 14.15 -23.42
C LEU A 32 5.01 13.17 -23.80
N VAL A 33 3.82 13.27 -23.16
CA VAL A 33 2.64 12.47 -23.48
C VAL A 33 2.03 12.98 -24.80
N SER A 34 1.74 12.07 -25.71
CA SER A 34 1.00 12.39 -26.92
C SER A 34 -0.51 12.31 -26.66
N ASN A 35 -1.28 13.19 -27.29
CA ASN A 35 -2.74 13.28 -27.14
C ASN A 35 -3.19 13.30 -25.64
N PRO A 36 -2.65 14.22 -24.84
CA PRO A 36 -2.79 14.22 -23.39
C PRO A 36 -4.22 14.52 -22.91
N GLY A 37 -5.02 15.24 -23.68
CA GLY A 37 -6.42 15.60 -23.42
C GLY A 37 -7.42 14.74 -24.19
N PHE A 38 -6.98 13.64 -24.82
CA PHE A 38 -7.84 12.72 -25.59
C PHE A 38 -8.64 13.38 -26.73
N GLU A 39 -8.22 14.54 -27.21
CA GLU A 39 -8.90 15.31 -28.26
C GLU A 39 -8.89 14.59 -29.63
N ASN A 40 -7.96 13.66 -29.80
CA ASN A 40 -7.91 12.78 -30.98
C ASN A 40 -8.30 11.33 -30.62
N GLY A 41 -9.41 11.17 -29.90
CA GLY A 41 -9.85 9.85 -29.43
C GLY A 41 -8.81 9.20 -28.52
N LEU A 42 -8.58 7.90 -28.68
CA LEU A 42 -7.56 7.15 -27.95
C LEU A 42 -6.22 7.05 -28.70
N SER A 43 -5.96 7.94 -29.67
CA SER A 43 -4.70 7.90 -30.43
C SER A 43 -3.48 7.98 -29.51
N GLY A 44 -2.59 6.99 -29.61
CA GLY A 44 -1.41 6.85 -28.75
C GLY A 44 -1.67 6.15 -27.41
N TRP A 45 -2.91 5.87 -27.06
CA TRP A 45 -3.29 5.16 -25.84
C TRP A 45 -3.83 3.76 -26.14
N THR A 46 -3.53 2.82 -25.24
CA THR A 46 -4.06 1.45 -25.29
C THR A 46 -4.75 1.15 -23.97
N CYS A 47 -6.02 0.73 -24.04
CA CYS A 47 -6.81 0.36 -22.87
C CYS A 47 -7.06 -1.15 -22.81
N SER A 48 -6.99 -1.75 -21.63
CA SER A 48 -7.27 -3.16 -21.39
C SER A 48 -8.73 -3.49 -21.72
N GLY A 49 -8.97 -4.70 -22.24
CA GLY A 49 -10.31 -5.22 -22.49
C GLY A 49 -11.24 -4.37 -23.35
N GLY A 50 -10.74 -3.36 -24.04
CA GLY A 50 -11.57 -2.40 -24.78
C GLY A 50 -12.43 -1.50 -23.89
N SER A 51 -12.03 -1.32 -22.64
CA SER A 51 -12.77 -0.61 -21.58
C SER A 51 -12.76 0.91 -21.73
N GLY A 52 -11.84 1.50 -22.52
CA GLY A 52 -11.65 2.94 -22.69
C GLY A 52 -12.39 3.52 -23.89
N ALA A 53 -12.86 4.76 -23.76
CA ALA A 53 -13.42 5.58 -24.80
C ALA A 53 -13.13 7.07 -24.56
N ALA A 54 -12.93 7.86 -25.64
CA ALA A 54 -12.96 9.30 -25.52
C ALA A 54 -14.42 9.78 -25.49
N VAL A 55 -14.74 10.68 -24.56
CA VAL A 55 -16.10 11.20 -24.33
C VAL A 55 -16.08 12.73 -24.25
N GLY A 56 -17.17 13.36 -24.69
CA GLY A 56 -17.31 14.82 -24.66
C GLY A 56 -17.85 15.38 -23.34
N SER A 57 -18.09 14.54 -22.33
CA SER A 57 -18.54 14.95 -21.00
C SER A 57 -18.44 13.78 -20.00
N PRO A 58 -17.99 14.02 -18.74
CA PRO A 58 -17.37 15.25 -18.27
C PRO A 58 -15.98 15.44 -18.87
N VAL A 59 -15.52 16.68 -19.05
CA VAL A 59 -14.17 17.05 -19.50
C VAL A 59 -13.56 18.03 -18.49
N HIS A 60 -12.23 17.97 -18.30
CA HIS A 60 -11.51 18.96 -17.50
C HIS A 60 -11.13 20.17 -18.36
N SER A 61 -10.61 19.94 -19.56
CA SER A 61 -10.33 20.98 -20.53
C SER A 61 -10.67 20.49 -21.95
N GLY A 62 -10.58 21.38 -22.95
CA GLY A 62 -10.84 21.00 -24.34
C GLY A 62 -12.26 20.52 -24.62
N ALA A 63 -12.38 19.50 -25.48
CA ALA A 63 -13.66 18.95 -25.93
C ALA A 63 -13.82 17.45 -25.63
N SER A 64 -12.76 16.78 -25.18
CA SER A 64 -12.75 15.34 -24.92
C SER A 64 -12.00 14.97 -23.65
N ALA A 65 -12.35 13.85 -23.06
CA ALA A 65 -11.64 13.22 -21.96
C ALA A 65 -11.70 11.68 -22.07
N LEU A 66 -10.80 10.97 -21.42
CA LEU A 66 -10.89 9.52 -21.27
C LEU A 66 -12.07 9.18 -20.33
N ARG A 67 -12.90 8.23 -20.75
CA ARG A 67 -13.76 7.44 -19.87
C ARG A 67 -13.34 5.99 -19.96
N ALA A 68 -13.04 5.36 -18.82
CA ALA A 68 -12.76 3.94 -18.79
C ALA A 68 -13.58 3.25 -17.70
N THR A 69 -14.04 2.03 -17.99
CA THR A 69 -15.01 1.33 -17.14
C THR A 69 -14.43 0.00 -16.69
N PRO A 70 -14.06 -0.13 -15.40
CA PRO A 70 -13.68 -1.42 -14.83
C PRO A 70 -14.79 -2.45 -15.01
N SER A 71 -14.43 -3.69 -15.34
CA SER A 71 -15.39 -4.78 -15.56
C SER A 71 -14.82 -6.11 -15.10
N GLY A 72 -15.57 -6.80 -14.27
CA GLY A 72 -15.07 -8.05 -13.68
C GLY A 72 -13.82 -7.80 -12.83
N GLN A 73 -12.70 -8.38 -13.24
CA GLN A 73 -11.38 -8.17 -12.62
C GLN A 73 -10.49 -7.19 -13.39
N ASP A 74 -10.97 -6.65 -14.51
CA ASP A 74 -10.27 -5.65 -15.30
C ASP A 74 -10.49 -4.28 -14.66
N ASP A 75 -9.41 -3.64 -14.23
CA ASP A 75 -9.40 -2.30 -13.65
C ASP A 75 -9.48 -1.18 -14.70
N ALA A 76 -9.64 -1.54 -15.97
CA ALA A 76 -9.72 -0.65 -17.12
C ALA A 76 -8.47 0.21 -17.32
N GLN A 77 -7.29 -0.41 -17.24
CA GLN A 77 -6.03 0.31 -17.42
C GLN A 77 -5.89 0.85 -18.84
N CYS A 78 -5.59 2.15 -18.95
CA CYS A 78 -5.21 2.83 -20.19
C CYS A 78 -3.78 3.36 -20.07
N GLY A 79 -2.89 2.96 -20.98
CA GLY A 79 -1.48 3.33 -20.92
C GLY A 79 -0.91 3.82 -22.23
N GLN A 80 0.21 4.55 -22.13
CA GLN A 80 1.01 5.04 -23.25
C GLN A 80 2.50 4.88 -22.96
N THR A 81 3.27 4.32 -23.91
CA THR A 81 4.73 4.26 -23.78
C THR A 81 5.35 5.57 -24.28
N VAL A 82 6.19 6.17 -23.44
CA VAL A 82 6.83 7.48 -23.68
C VAL A 82 8.34 7.31 -23.63
N SER A 83 9.06 7.94 -24.56
CA SER A 83 10.53 7.95 -24.57
C SER A 83 11.07 8.91 -23.50
N VAL A 84 12.04 8.44 -22.73
CA VAL A 84 12.67 9.17 -21.61
C VAL A 84 14.20 9.07 -21.70
N GLN A 85 14.90 9.85 -20.87
CA GLN A 85 16.36 9.74 -20.71
C GLN A 85 16.71 8.93 -19.45
N PRO A 86 17.80 8.16 -19.45
CA PRO A 86 18.33 7.50 -18.27
C PRO A 86 18.74 8.50 -17.19
N ASN A 87 18.72 8.05 -15.91
CA ASN A 87 19.14 8.82 -14.75
C ASN A 87 18.53 10.23 -14.67
N SER A 88 17.26 10.38 -15.07
CA SER A 88 16.60 11.68 -15.23
C SER A 88 15.31 11.74 -14.41
N GLN A 89 15.04 12.90 -13.84
CA GLN A 89 13.83 13.14 -13.06
C GLN A 89 12.66 13.53 -13.95
N TYR A 90 11.50 12.96 -13.63
CA TYR A 90 10.22 13.22 -14.30
C TYR A 90 9.12 13.50 -13.29
N THR A 91 8.13 14.28 -13.71
CA THR A 91 6.87 14.46 -12.99
C THR A 91 5.73 14.05 -13.91
N LEU A 92 4.96 13.05 -13.48
CA LEU A 92 3.73 12.61 -14.13
C LEU A 92 2.54 13.19 -13.39
N SER A 93 1.58 13.78 -14.10
CA SER A 93 0.33 14.28 -13.53
C SER A 93 -0.85 14.07 -14.49
N ALA A 94 -2.07 14.03 -13.94
CA ALA A 94 -3.32 13.99 -14.70
C ALA A 94 -4.45 14.58 -13.87
N TYR A 95 -5.48 15.11 -14.50
CA TYR A 95 -6.74 15.41 -13.83
C TYR A 95 -7.67 14.19 -13.95
N VAL A 96 -8.22 13.75 -12.81
CA VAL A 96 -9.06 12.55 -12.75
C VAL A 96 -10.35 12.82 -11.99
N GLN A 97 -11.43 12.12 -12.38
CA GLN A 97 -12.72 12.11 -11.71
C GLN A 97 -13.22 10.66 -11.60
N GLY A 98 -13.73 10.27 -10.45
CA GLY A 98 -14.20 8.91 -10.17
C GLY A 98 -13.68 8.38 -8.84
N SER A 99 -14.04 7.15 -8.53
CA SER A 99 -13.60 6.44 -7.31
C SER A 99 -12.43 5.52 -7.63
N TYR A 100 -11.43 5.49 -6.75
CA TYR A 100 -10.26 4.62 -6.86
C TYR A 100 -9.54 4.74 -8.22
N VAL A 101 -9.21 5.97 -8.61
CA VAL A 101 -8.48 6.24 -9.85
C VAL A 101 -6.99 6.34 -9.54
N TYR A 102 -6.20 5.59 -10.27
CA TYR A 102 -4.74 5.50 -10.15
C TYR A 102 -4.05 6.15 -11.33
N LEU A 103 -2.90 6.76 -11.07
CA LEU A 103 -1.98 7.31 -12.06
C LEU A 103 -0.58 6.82 -11.73
N GLY A 104 0.14 6.25 -12.69
CA GLY A 104 1.49 5.74 -12.44
C GLY A 104 2.31 5.54 -13.70
N ALA A 105 3.55 5.09 -13.52
CA ALA A 105 4.45 4.73 -14.59
C ALA A 105 5.15 3.41 -14.29
N THR A 106 5.33 2.57 -15.32
CA THR A 106 6.05 1.30 -15.26
C THR A 106 7.27 1.31 -16.18
N GLY A 107 8.23 0.42 -15.91
CA GLY A 107 9.48 0.34 -16.67
C GLY A 107 10.46 1.45 -16.33
N THR A 108 10.34 2.10 -15.17
CA THR A 108 11.19 3.22 -14.78
C THR A 108 12.64 2.81 -14.52
N GLY A 109 12.89 1.54 -14.20
CA GLY A 109 14.24 1.02 -13.92
C GLY A 109 14.84 1.53 -12.62
N ALA A 110 14.02 2.12 -11.73
CA ALA A 110 14.45 2.71 -10.45
C ALA A 110 14.12 1.84 -9.24
N GLY A 111 13.73 0.59 -9.44
CA GLY A 111 13.46 -0.39 -8.38
C GLY A 111 12.02 -0.39 -7.84
N SER A 112 11.31 0.74 -7.87
CA SER A 112 9.87 0.82 -7.60
C SER A 112 9.16 1.56 -8.71
N GLU A 113 7.96 1.10 -9.07
CA GLU A 113 7.13 1.75 -10.07
C GLU A 113 6.32 2.86 -9.40
N PRO A 114 6.47 4.13 -9.83
CA PRO A 114 5.79 5.25 -9.20
C PRO A 114 4.29 5.21 -9.49
N SER A 115 3.47 5.39 -8.48
CA SER A 115 2.03 5.55 -8.62
C SER A 115 1.45 6.47 -7.54
N THR A 116 0.29 7.03 -7.84
CA THR A 116 -0.54 7.80 -6.93
C THR A 116 -2.00 7.56 -7.28
N TRP A 117 -2.93 7.85 -6.37
CA TRP A 117 -4.33 7.56 -6.57
C TRP A 117 -5.25 8.47 -5.75
N THR A 118 -6.54 8.41 -6.03
CA THR A 118 -7.58 9.09 -5.24
C THR A 118 -8.65 8.09 -4.81
N PRO A 119 -9.13 8.13 -3.55
CA PRO A 119 -10.25 7.30 -3.11
C PRO A 119 -11.58 7.74 -3.77
N GLY A 120 -11.68 9.01 -4.20
CA GLY A 120 -12.84 9.51 -4.90
C GLY A 120 -12.81 11.01 -5.13
N ASN A 121 -13.01 11.40 -6.38
CA ASN A 121 -13.20 12.77 -6.80
C ASN A 121 -14.56 12.90 -7.50
N SER A 122 -15.48 13.67 -6.92
CA SER A 122 -16.78 13.98 -7.55
C SER A 122 -16.65 14.99 -8.69
N LEU A 123 -15.58 15.76 -8.72
CA LEU A 123 -15.14 16.65 -9.78
C LEU A 123 -13.70 16.28 -10.16
N TYR A 124 -13.19 16.84 -11.26
CA TYR A 124 -11.79 16.62 -11.61
C TYR A 124 -10.85 17.14 -10.52
N GLY A 125 -9.95 16.28 -10.06
CA GLY A 125 -8.86 16.58 -9.13
C GLY A 125 -7.53 16.13 -9.73
N GLN A 126 -6.47 16.86 -9.47
CA GLN A 126 -5.15 16.54 -9.98
C GLN A 126 -4.47 15.44 -9.16
N LEU A 127 -3.97 14.41 -9.83
CA LEU A 127 -2.97 13.48 -9.31
C LEU A 127 -1.59 13.87 -9.84
N SER A 128 -0.54 13.66 -9.03
CA SER A 128 0.83 13.93 -9.44
C SER A 128 1.80 13.01 -8.71
N VAL A 129 2.78 12.47 -9.44
CA VAL A 129 3.85 11.65 -8.88
C VAL A 129 5.17 11.93 -9.60
N GLY A 130 6.25 12.04 -8.82
CA GLY A 130 7.61 12.22 -9.33
C GLY A 130 8.37 10.90 -9.34
N PHE A 131 9.29 10.73 -10.33
CA PHE A 131 10.18 9.58 -10.36
C PHE A 131 11.51 9.90 -11.06
N THR A 132 12.49 9.04 -10.85
CA THR A 132 13.78 9.10 -11.54
C THR A 132 13.96 7.82 -12.34
N THR A 133 14.40 7.93 -13.60
CA THR A 133 14.67 6.76 -14.45
C THR A 133 15.98 6.09 -14.08
N GLY A 134 16.03 4.78 -14.24
CA GLY A 134 17.25 4.00 -14.04
C GLY A 134 18.34 4.28 -15.09
N PRO A 135 19.56 3.74 -14.91
CA PRO A 135 20.73 4.07 -15.72
C PRO A 135 20.65 3.60 -17.19
N THR A 136 19.73 2.70 -17.50
CA THR A 136 19.54 2.17 -18.86
C THR A 136 18.12 2.41 -19.41
N THR A 137 17.27 3.12 -18.68
CA THR A 137 15.87 3.34 -19.03
C THR A 137 15.74 4.38 -20.13
N THR A 138 15.21 3.99 -21.28
CA THR A 138 14.98 4.86 -22.44
C THR A 138 13.51 5.05 -22.78
N SER A 139 12.61 4.31 -22.13
CA SER A 139 11.17 4.45 -22.23
C SER A 139 10.48 4.04 -20.94
N VAL A 140 9.31 4.61 -20.68
CA VAL A 140 8.41 4.24 -19.58
C VAL A 140 7.00 4.11 -20.12
N THR A 141 6.17 3.32 -19.50
CA THR A 141 4.73 3.28 -19.78
C THR A 141 3.99 4.03 -18.70
N VAL A 142 3.44 5.20 -19.03
CA VAL A 142 2.52 5.93 -18.14
C VAL A 142 1.13 5.31 -18.25
N TYR A 143 0.40 5.22 -17.14
CA TYR A 143 -0.91 4.60 -17.11
C TYR A 143 -1.88 5.30 -16.17
N LEU A 144 -3.15 5.09 -16.46
CA LEU A 144 -4.30 5.40 -15.61
C LEU A 144 -5.11 4.12 -15.48
N HIS A 145 -5.64 3.82 -14.31
CA HIS A 145 -6.62 2.75 -14.13
C HIS A 145 -7.62 3.08 -13.02
N GLY A 146 -8.78 2.46 -13.07
CA GLY A 146 -9.75 2.45 -11.99
C GLY A 146 -9.49 1.29 -11.04
N TRP A 147 -10.55 0.81 -10.41
CA TRP A 147 -10.50 -0.36 -9.55
C TRP A 147 -11.69 -1.27 -9.84
N TYR A 148 -11.47 -2.57 -9.79
CA TYR A 148 -12.54 -3.54 -10.04
C TYR A 148 -13.73 -3.31 -9.11
N GLY A 149 -14.94 -3.51 -9.64
CA GLY A 149 -16.18 -3.25 -8.90
C GLY A 149 -16.53 -1.77 -8.71
N GLN A 150 -15.72 -0.83 -9.21
CA GLN A 150 -16.00 0.59 -9.18
C GLN A 150 -16.68 1.06 -10.48
N PRO A 151 -17.42 2.18 -10.42
CA PRO A 151 -17.97 2.83 -11.63
C PRO A 151 -16.87 3.27 -12.60
N ALA A 152 -17.27 3.71 -13.80
CA ALA A 152 -16.35 4.33 -14.74
C ALA A 152 -15.62 5.52 -14.12
N TYR A 153 -14.34 5.64 -14.43
CA TYR A 153 -13.54 6.82 -14.13
C TYR A 153 -13.30 7.66 -15.38
N TYR A 154 -12.90 8.90 -15.16
CA TYR A 154 -12.54 9.85 -16.22
C TYR A 154 -11.15 10.40 -15.96
N ALA A 155 -10.40 10.68 -17.03
CA ALA A 155 -9.10 11.32 -16.95
C ALA A 155 -8.88 12.28 -18.11
N ASP A 156 -8.12 13.34 -17.84
CA ASP A 156 -7.85 14.40 -18.79
C ASP A 156 -6.52 15.08 -18.48
N ASP A 157 -5.98 15.83 -19.44
CA ASP A 157 -4.76 16.65 -19.29
C ASP A 157 -3.58 15.88 -18.68
N VAL A 158 -3.29 14.69 -19.18
CA VAL A 158 -2.17 13.86 -18.73
C VAL A 158 -0.85 14.52 -19.13
N SER A 159 0.07 14.64 -18.20
CA SER A 159 1.34 15.34 -18.44
C SER A 159 2.51 14.54 -17.87
N LEU A 160 3.52 14.29 -18.69
CA LEU A 160 4.84 13.84 -18.26
C LEU A 160 5.86 14.93 -18.61
N THR A 161 6.43 15.56 -17.61
CA THR A 161 7.44 16.62 -17.78
C THR A 161 8.80 16.16 -17.26
N GLY A 162 9.85 16.52 -18.00
CA GLY A 162 11.24 16.16 -17.74
C GLY A 162 12.08 16.29 -19.00
N PRO A 163 13.34 15.82 -18.99
CA PRO A 163 14.18 15.84 -20.18
C PRO A 163 13.57 14.98 -21.30
N GLY A 164 13.36 15.55 -22.48
CA GLY A 164 12.87 14.81 -23.65
C GLY A 164 13.84 13.71 -24.08
N GLY A 165 13.32 12.55 -24.48
CA GLY A 165 14.13 11.49 -25.08
C GLY A 165 14.76 11.99 -26.39
N SER A 166 16.07 12.11 -26.46
CA SER A 166 16.75 12.53 -27.68
C SER A 166 17.02 11.33 -28.59
N SER A 167 16.72 11.55 -29.89
CA SER A 167 17.29 10.76 -30.97
C SER A 167 18.84 10.78 -30.93
N PRO A 168 19.54 9.70 -31.26
CA PRO A 168 20.99 9.64 -31.11
C PRO A 168 21.67 10.69 -31.99
N SER A 169 22.43 11.57 -31.36
CA SER A 169 23.32 12.51 -32.07
C SER A 169 24.54 11.75 -32.65
N PRO A 170 25.06 12.11 -33.79
CA PRO A 170 26.12 11.37 -34.48
C PRO A 170 27.42 11.40 -33.67
N THR A 171 28.06 10.25 -33.64
CA THR A 171 29.33 9.91 -33.00
C THR A 171 30.44 10.93 -33.30
N ALA A 172 30.98 11.55 -32.29
CA ALA A 172 32.24 12.28 -32.39
C ALA A 172 33.42 11.28 -32.32
N THR A 173 34.32 11.40 -33.26
CA THR A 173 35.56 10.61 -33.40
C THR A 173 36.45 10.79 -32.15
N PRO A 174 37.03 9.74 -31.59
CA PRO A 174 37.85 9.87 -30.39
C PRO A 174 39.23 10.49 -30.70
N THR A 175 39.51 11.61 -30.07
CA THR A 175 40.86 12.17 -29.98
C THR A 175 41.59 11.47 -28.83
N SER A 176 42.77 10.92 -29.11
CA SER A 176 43.62 10.16 -28.18
C SER A 176 43.98 10.96 -26.93
N ALA A 177 43.69 10.40 -25.76
CA ALA A 177 44.12 10.94 -24.47
C ALA A 177 45.48 10.41 -24.06
N PRO A 178 46.27 11.19 -23.27
CA PRO A 178 47.57 10.76 -22.74
C PRO A 178 47.41 9.66 -21.67
N PRO A 179 48.47 8.88 -21.38
CA PRO A 179 48.40 7.75 -20.45
C PRO A 179 48.18 8.22 -19.01
N THR A 180 47.10 7.75 -18.40
CA THR A 180 46.79 7.96 -16.99
C THR A 180 47.39 6.84 -16.14
N THR A 181 48.04 7.24 -15.07
CA THR A 181 48.49 6.39 -13.94
C THR A 181 47.34 5.59 -13.36
N PRO A 182 47.52 4.34 -12.94
CA PRO A 182 46.44 3.54 -12.34
C PRO A 182 45.95 4.16 -11.04
N PRO A 183 44.62 4.19 -10.80
CA PRO A 183 44.09 4.62 -9.51
C PRO A 183 44.45 3.61 -8.42
N PRO A 184 44.57 4.03 -7.16
CA PRO A 184 44.80 3.13 -6.05
C PRO A 184 43.63 2.16 -5.87
N THR A 185 43.95 0.92 -5.67
CA THR A 185 43.01 -0.17 -5.38
C THR A 185 42.16 0.20 -4.17
N SER A 186 40.86 0.40 -4.37
CA SER A 186 39.92 0.55 -3.28
C SER A 186 39.76 -0.79 -2.57
N THR A 187 40.14 -0.84 -1.30
CA THR A 187 39.79 -1.91 -0.38
C THR A 187 38.25 -2.11 -0.37
N PRO A 188 37.75 -3.36 -0.36
CA PRO A 188 36.32 -3.63 -0.20
C PRO A 188 35.82 -2.97 1.08
N PRO A 189 34.58 -2.46 1.11
CA PRO A 189 34.03 -1.92 2.32
C PRO A 189 33.96 -3.03 3.37
N THR A 190 34.69 -2.88 4.45
CA THR A 190 34.59 -3.72 5.63
C THR A 190 33.17 -3.54 6.20
N THR A 191 32.42 -4.62 6.20
CA THR A 191 31.16 -4.71 6.97
C THR A 191 31.45 -4.28 8.41
N PRO A 192 30.75 -3.31 8.99
CA PRO A 192 30.93 -2.96 10.38
C PRO A 192 30.74 -4.23 11.23
N PRO A 193 31.53 -4.45 12.29
CA PRO A 193 31.31 -5.55 13.20
C PRO A 193 29.90 -5.40 13.79
N PRO A 194 29.18 -6.51 14.09
CA PRO A 194 27.86 -6.46 14.70
C PRO A 194 27.98 -5.66 16.01
N THR A 195 27.34 -4.50 16.07
CA THR A 195 27.23 -3.71 17.29
C THR A 195 26.40 -4.50 18.29
N THR A 196 26.97 -4.74 19.46
CA THR A 196 26.22 -5.30 20.60
C THR A 196 25.03 -4.37 20.86
N PRO A 197 23.78 -4.89 20.97
CA PRO A 197 22.61 -4.06 21.26
C PRO A 197 22.83 -3.24 22.55
N ALA A 198 22.39 -1.99 22.53
CA ALA A 198 22.41 -1.15 23.72
C ALA A 198 21.44 -1.71 24.78
N PRO A 199 21.66 -1.45 26.09
CA PRO A 199 20.68 -1.81 27.12
C PRO A 199 19.32 -1.18 26.81
N GLY A 200 18.27 -2.02 26.73
CA GLY A 200 16.91 -1.61 26.35
C GLY A 200 16.53 -1.90 24.89
N ASP A 201 17.48 -2.23 24.01
CA ASP A 201 17.22 -2.56 22.61
C ASP A 201 16.69 -3.99 22.39
N THR A 202 16.64 -4.82 23.42
CA THR A 202 16.16 -6.20 23.34
C THR A 202 15.08 -6.48 24.37
N CYS A 203 14.03 -7.18 23.93
CA CYS A 203 12.98 -7.67 24.79
C CYS A 203 12.42 -9.01 24.28
N PRO A 204 11.84 -9.85 25.14
CA PRO A 204 11.37 -11.16 24.71
C PRO A 204 10.21 -11.07 23.73
N THR A 205 10.14 -12.03 22.82
CA THR A 205 8.97 -12.26 21.97
C THR A 205 7.76 -12.61 22.84
N LYS A 206 6.64 -11.93 22.61
CA LYS A 206 5.39 -12.20 23.30
C LYS A 206 4.66 -13.40 22.69
N PRO A 207 4.00 -14.22 23.50
CA PRO A 207 3.14 -15.28 23.02
C PRO A 207 1.82 -14.69 22.45
N LYS A 208 1.04 -15.54 21.78
CA LYS A 208 -0.32 -15.21 21.34
C LYS A 208 -1.14 -14.63 22.50
N PRO A 209 -1.75 -13.45 22.35
CA PRO A 209 -2.66 -12.88 23.34
C PRO A 209 -3.79 -13.83 23.69
N SER A 210 -3.99 -14.12 24.99
CA SER A 210 -5.03 -15.03 25.47
C SER A 210 -6.43 -14.41 25.44
N GLY A 211 -6.55 -13.12 25.76
CA GLY A 211 -7.81 -12.36 25.77
C GLY A 211 -8.29 -11.90 24.41
N LYS A 212 -9.30 -11.03 24.42
CA LYS A 212 -9.78 -10.33 23.22
C LYS A 212 -8.70 -9.41 22.68
N VAL A 213 -8.71 -9.25 21.35
CA VAL A 213 -7.77 -8.35 20.66
C VAL A 213 -8.51 -7.21 19.98
N LEU A 214 -7.95 -6.04 20.07
CA LEU A 214 -8.19 -4.93 19.16
C LEU A 214 -6.88 -4.68 18.44
N GLN A 215 -6.86 -5.07 17.15
CA GLN A 215 -5.72 -4.99 16.28
C GLN A 215 -5.82 -3.74 15.43
N GLY A 216 -4.76 -2.94 15.39
CA GLY A 216 -4.71 -1.74 14.55
C GLY A 216 -3.45 -1.71 13.71
N TYR A 217 -3.59 -1.30 12.45
CA TYR A 217 -2.44 -1.01 11.61
C TYR A 217 -1.82 0.32 12.03
N TRP A 218 -0.56 0.29 12.42
CA TRP A 218 0.25 1.47 12.68
C TRP A 218 0.98 1.85 11.40
N GLU A 219 0.66 3.03 10.87
CA GLU A 219 1.25 3.55 9.66
C GLU A 219 2.59 4.23 9.97
N ASN A 220 3.66 3.80 9.30
CA ASN A 220 5.00 4.31 9.51
C ASN A 220 5.32 5.57 8.67
N TRP A 221 4.32 6.21 8.06
CA TRP A 221 4.47 7.42 7.27
C TRP A 221 3.74 8.63 7.88
N ASP A 222 4.09 9.82 7.37
CA ASP A 222 3.45 11.07 7.77
C ASP A 222 2.13 11.27 7.02
N GLY A 223 1.04 10.87 7.62
CA GLY A 223 -0.29 11.05 7.05
C GLY A 223 -0.79 12.49 6.98
N ALA A 224 -0.19 13.41 7.75
CA ALA A 224 -0.55 14.83 7.67
C ALA A 224 -0.03 15.46 6.38
N SER A 225 1.13 15.02 5.88
CA SER A 225 1.76 15.57 4.67
C SER A 225 1.00 15.22 3.40
N ASN A 226 0.32 14.07 3.35
CA ASN A 226 -0.47 13.63 2.20
C ASN A 226 -1.98 13.88 2.37
N GLY A 227 -2.41 14.41 3.52
CA GLY A 227 -3.81 14.73 3.79
C GLY A 227 -4.75 13.53 3.97
N VAL A 228 -4.22 12.30 4.01
CA VAL A 228 -5.03 11.08 4.15
C VAL A 228 -5.70 11.02 5.52
N HIS A 229 -4.98 11.37 6.59
CA HIS A 229 -5.54 11.52 7.93
C HIS A 229 -5.04 12.84 8.56
N PRO A 230 -5.62 13.98 8.16
CA PRO A 230 -5.16 15.29 8.60
C PRO A 230 -5.17 15.40 10.14
N GLY A 231 -4.12 16.03 10.68
CA GLY A 231 -3.92 16.18 12.11
C GLY A 231 -3.11 15.05 12.78
N MET A 232 -2.80 13.98 12.04
CA MET A 232 -1.86 12.95 12.48
C MET A 232 -0.64 13.00 11.56
N GLY A 233 0.50 13.48 12.08
CA GLY A 233 1.82 13.29 11.50
C GLY A 233 2.35 11.88 11.78
N TRP A 234 3.66 11.72 11.91
CA TRP A 234 4.20 10.47 12.44
C TRP A 234 3.71 10.26 13.88
N ALA A 235 2.87 9.24 14.08
CA ALA A 235 2.48 8.82 15.41
C ALA A 235 3.56 7.83 15.93
N PRO A 236 4.25 8.08 17.04
CA PRO A 236 5.20 7.12 17.58
C PRO A 236 4.45 5.85 18.02
N ILE A 237 5.04 4.68 17.81
CA ILE A 237 4.45 3.41 18.25
C ILE A 237 4.29 3.34 19.78
N THR A 238 5.01 4.20 20.49
CA THR A 238 4.97 4.37 21.96
C THR A 238 3.90 5.34 22.43
N ASP A 239 3.07 5.88 21.53
CA ASP A 239 2.00 6.79 21.92
C ASP A 239 1.04 6.12 22.91
N SER A 240 0.95 6.67 24.11
CA SER A 240 0.13 6.12 25.19
C SER A 240 -1.37 6.07 24.85
N ARG A 241 -1.83 6.89 23.91
CA ARG A 241 -3.21 6.89 23.42
C ARG A 241 -3.58 5.56 22.76
N ILE A 242 -2.64 4.90 22.10
CA ILE A 242 -2.86 3.59 21.47
C ILE A 242 -3.44 2.59 22.48
N ALA A 243 -2.74 2.39 23.59
CA ALA A 243 -3.19 1.48 24.65
C ALA A 243 -4.43 2.02 25.39
N ALA A 244 -4.50 3.35 25.62
CA ALA A 244 -5.63 3.99 26.29
C ALA A 244 -6.96 3.75 25.56
N HIS A 245 -6.94 3.75 24.22
CA HIS A 245 -8.10 3.50 23.37
C HIS A 245 -8.30 2.01 23.01
N GLY A 246 -7.60 1.10 23.72
CA GLY A 246 -7.88 -0.33 23.70
C GLY A 246 -7.06 -1.16 22.71
N TYR A 247 -6.20 -0.56 21.90
CA TYR A 247 -5.33 -1.30 21.00
C TYR A 247 -4.28 -2.10 21.79
N ASN A 248 -4.28 -3.41 21.62
CA ASN A 248 -3.34 -4.32 22.26
C ASN A 248 -2.57 -5.21 21.29
N VAL A 249 -2.91 -5.14 19.99
CA VAL A 249 -2.15 -5.73 18.90
C VAL A 249 -1.89 -4.63 17.86
N ILE A 250 -0.64 -4.49 17.44
CA ILE A 250 -0.21 -3.49 16.47
C ILE A 250 0.41 -4.20 15.28
N ASN A 251 -0.12 -3.97 14.10
CA ASN A 251 0.51 -4.33 12.83
C ASN A 251 1.34 -3.15 12.35
N ALA A 252 2.67 -3.26 12.42
CA ALA A 252 3.56 -2.22 11.90
C ALA A 252 3.61 -2.30 10.37
N ALA A 253 3.06 -1.28 9.71
CA ALA A 253 2.84 -1.20 8.28
C ALA A 253 3.63 -0.02 7.69
N PHE A 254 4.40 -0.21 6.64
CA PHE A 254 4.87 -1.45 6.01
C PHE A 254 6.37 -1.38 5.77
N PRO A 255 7.10 -2.49 5.69
CA PRO A 255 8.46 -2.48 5.16
C PRO A 255 8.44 -2.20 3.65
N VAL A 256 9.52 -1.65 3.11
CA VAL A 256 9.71 -1.61 1.66
C VAL A 256 10.28 -2.96 1.21
N ILE A 257 9.70 -3.50 0.14
CA ILE A 257 10.11 -4.76 -0.48
C ILE A 257 10.59 -4.45 -1.89
N LEU A 258 11.88 -4.69 -2.14
CA LEU A 258 12.45 -4.47 -3.47
C LEU A 258 12.08 -5.61 -4.43
N SER A 259 12.23 -5.37 -5.72
CA SER A 259 11.87 -6.33 -6.78
C SER A 259 12.61 -7.67 -6.70
N ASP A 260 13.82 -7.69 -6.07
CA ASP A 260 14.58 -8.92 -5.82
C ASP A 260 14.14 -9.65 -4.54
N GLY A 261 13.16 -9.13 -3.81
CA GLY A 261 12.70 -9.64 -2.52
C GLY A 261 13.44 -9.08 -1.31
N THR A 262 14.41 -8.17 -1.48
CA THR A 262 15.10 -7.55 -0.34
C THR A 262 14.12 -6.69 0.46
N VAL A 263 14.05 -6.92 1.77
CA VAL A 263 13.21 -6.16 2.70
C VAL A 263 14.03 -5.06 3.37
N GLN A 264 13.45 -3.87 3.43
CA GLN A 264 14.02 -2.71 4.12
C GLN A 264 13.10 -2.29 5.26
N TRP A 265 13.67 -1.95 6.42
CA TRP A 265 12.98 -1.38 7.57
C TRP A 265 13.90 -0.36 8.24
N GLN A 266 13.85 0.87 7.76
CA GLN A 266 14.69 1.98 8.23
C GLN A 266 14.07 3.32 7.87
N ASP A 267 14.44 4.37 8.58
CA ASP A 267 14.03 5.73 8.26
C ASP A 267 14.44 6.11 6.84
N GLY A 268 13.52 6.74 6.12
CA GLY A 268 13.76 7.21 4.75
C GLY A 268 13.90 6.08 3.71
N MET A 269 13.49 4.84 4.04
CA MET A 269 13.41 3.75 3.04
C MET A 269 12.42 4.08 1.92
N ASP A 270 11.45 4.94 2.21
CA ASP A 270 10.56 5.60 1.28
C ASP A 270 10.30 7.04 1.74
N THR A 271 9.66 7.86 0.89
CA THR A 271 9.34 9.26 1.17
C THR A 271 8.41 9.36 2.39
N ASN A 272 8.75 10.23 3.33
CA ASN A 272 7.97 10.47 4.55
C ASN A 272 7.76 9.23 5.44
N VAL A 273 8.65 8.26 5.39
CA VAL A 273 8.60 7.05 6.21
C VAL A 273 9.62 7.11 7.35
N LYS A 274 9.18 6.70 8.54
CA LYS A 274 10.00 6.48 9.73
C LYS A 274 9.63 5.15 10.37
N VAL A 275 10.63 4.49 10.95
CA VAL A 275 10.44 3.27 11.71
C VAL A 275 10.74 3.50 13.19
N SER A 276 10.10 2.73 14.05
CA SER A 276 10.44 2.74 15.47
C SER A 276 11.77 2.07 15.72
N THR A 277 12.54 2.59 16.66
CA THR A 277 13.78 1.97 17.14
C THR A 277 13.51 0.67 17.89
N PRO A 278 14.49 -0.25 18.02
CA PRO A 278 14.33 -1.45 18.87
C PRO A 278 13.91 -1.15 20.31
N ALA A 279 14.43 -0.06 20.91
CA ALA A 279 14.06 0.37 22.26
C ALA A 279 12.60 0.83 22.35
N GLU A 280 12.12 1.62 21.36
CA GLU A 280 10.71 2.04 21.30
C GLU A 280 9.77 0.85 21.11
N MET A 281 10.16 -0.15 20.31
CA MET A 281 9.42 -1.40 20.19
C MET A 281 9.28 -2.10 21.53
N CYS A 282 10.38 -2.22 22.29
CA CYS A 282 10.36 -2.80 23.64
C CYS A 282 9.52 -1.98 24.62
N GLN A 283 9.55 -0.66 24.54
CA GLN A 283 8.74 0.22 25.36
C GLN A 283 7.23 0.02 25.07
N ALA A 284 6.83 -0.02 23.81
CA ALA A 284 5.45 -0.29 23.43
C ALA A 284 4.99 -1.68 23.89
N LYS A 285 5.86 -2.68 23.78
CA LYS A 285 5.59 -4.03 24.31
C LYS A 285 5.44 -4.05 25.83
N ALA A 286 6.27 -3.30 26.56
CA ALA A 286 6.15 -3.16 28.02
C ALA A 286 4.84 -2.47 28.40
N ALA A 287 4.32 -1.55 27.59
CA ALA A 287 3.01 -0.91 27.76
C ALA A 287 1.82 -1.82 27.41
N GLY A 288 2.06 -3.06 26.99
CA GLY A 288 1.01 -4.06 26.74
C GLY A 288 0.86 -4.50 25.28
N ALA A 289 1.42 -3.77 24.31
CA ALA A 289 1.29 -4.10 22.91
C ALA A 289 1.95 -5.44 22.55
N THR A 290 1.31 -6.19 21.66
CA THR A 290 1.90 -7.27 20.85
C THR A 290 2.11 -6.71 19.45
N ILE A 291 3.32 -6.80 18.89
CA ILE A 291 3.67 -6.08 17.66
C ILE A 291 4.07 -7.07 16.58
N LEU A 292 3.34 -7.06 15.45
CA LEU A 292 3.63 -7.83 14.26
C LEU A 292 4.11 -6.91 13.14
N MET A 293 5.04 -7.38 12.31
CA MET A 293 5.34 -6.73 11.05
C MET A 293 4.30 -7.15 10.02
N SER A 294 3.58 -6.21 9.44
CA SER A 294 2.71 -6.48 8.30
C SER A 294 3.49 -6.37 6.99
N ILE A 295 3.35 -7.37 6.13
CA ILE A 295 4.05 -7.46 4.85
C ILE A 295 3.05 -7.46 3.70
N GLY A 296 3.24 -6.56 2.75
CA GLY A 296 2.33 -6.36 1.63
C GLY A 296 1.65 -5.01 1.68
N GLY A 297 0.33 -5.01 1.73
CA GLY A 297 -0.53 -3.85 1.54
C GLY A 297 -0.78 -3.54 0.07
N ALA A 298 -1.65 -2.58 -0.21
CA ALA A 298 -2.13 -2.26 -1.56
C ALA A 298 -1.02 -1.85 -2.56
N ALA A 299 0.08 -1.27 -2.05
CA ALA A 299 1.16 -0.72 -2.88
C ALA A 299 2.45 -1.55 -2.90
N ALA A 300 2.60 -2.55 -2.03
CA ALA A 300 3.84 -3.29 -1.84
C ALA A 300 3.68 -4.78 -2.23
N GLY A 301 3.71 -5.06 -3.51
CA GLY A 301 3.70 -6.43 -4.03
C GLY A 301 5.05 -7.15 -3.83
N ILE A 302 4.96 -8.48 -3.68
CA ILE A 302 6.12 -9.39 -3.75
C ILE A 302 5.98 -10.19 -5.04
N ASP A 303 7.05 -10.33 -5.82
CA ASP A 303 7.04 -11.25 -6.96
C ASP A 303 6.97 -12.71 -6.46
N LEU A 304 5.76 -13.17 -6.25
CA LEU A 304 5.47 -14.54 -5.81
C LEU A 304 5.63 -15.57 -6.93
N SER A 305 5.96 -15.19 -8.16
CA SER A 305 6.27 -16.14 -9.24
C SER A 305 7.67 -16.74 -9.08
N SER A 306 8.56 -16.08 -8.35
CA SER A 306 9.98 -16.43 -8.20
C SER A 306 10.29 -16.98 -6.80
N SER A 307 10.79 -18.23 -6.76
CA SER A 307 11.29 -18.81 -5.51
C SER A 307 12.58 -18.13 -5.00
N ALA A 308 13.39 -17.57 -5.91
CA ALA A 308 14.58 -16.81 -5.53
C ALA A 308 14.22 -15.51 -4.79
N VAL A 309 13.17 -14.81 -5.23
CA VAL A 309 12.61 -13.64 -4.55
C VAL A 309 12.07 -14.03 -3.16
N ALA A 310 11.35 -15.14 -3.07
CA ALA A 310 10.86 -15.66 -1.79
C ALA A 310 12.00 -15.97 -0.82
N ASP A 311 13.08 -16.61 -1.28
CA ASP A 311 14.26 -16.91 -0.46
C ASP A 311 14.98 -15.64 -0.01
N ARG A 312 15.12 -14.67 -0.93
CA ARG A 312 15.73 -13.37 -0.62
C ARG A 312 14.90 -12.62 0.42
N PHE A 313 13.57 -12.62 0.28
CA PHE A 313 12.67 -12.05 1.27
C PHE A 313 12.93 -12.63 2.67
N VAL A 314 12.93 -13.94 2.81
CA VAL A 314 13.18 -14.62 4.09
C VAL A 314 14.55 -14.25 4.66
N ALA A 315 15.59 -14.26 3.82
CA ALA A 315 16.96 -13.96 4.24
C ALA A 315 17.12 -12.52 4.77
N THR A 316 16.33 -11.58 4.27
CA THR A 316 16.42 -10.17 4.64
C THR A 316 15.43 -9.75 5.72
N VAL A 317 14.22 -10.33 5.76
CA VAL A 317 13.21 -9.99 6.79
C VAL A 317 13.54 -10.57 8.16
N VAL A 318 14.05 -11.80 8.23
CA VAL A 318 14.34 -12.47 9.52
C VAL A 318 15.30 -11.68 10.41
N PRO A 319 16.45 -11.17 9.91
CA PRO A 319 17.31 -10.28 10.70
C PRO A 319 16.58 -9.02 11.22
N ILE A 320 15.69 -8.44 10.41
CA ILE A 320 14.90 -7.27 10.79
C ILE A 320 13.93 -7.64 11.93
N LEU A 321 13.16 -8.72 11.79
CA LEU A 321 12.23 -9.19 12.80
C LEU A 321 12.91 -9.41 14.16
N LYS A 322 14.10 -9.99 14.14
CA LYS A 322 14.92 -10.21 15.36
C LYS A 322 15.44 -8.90 15.93
N LYS A 323 16.05 -8.03 15.10
CA LYS A 323 16.62 -6.76 15.53
C LYS A 323 15.58 -5.83 16.18
N TYR A 324 14.39 -5.77 15.61
CA TYR A 324 13.32 -4.88 16.07
C TYR A 324 12.34 -5.54 17.04
N ASN A 325 12.65 -6.75 17.52
CA ASN A 325 11.88 -7.46 18.56
C ASN A 325 10.39 -7.69 18.21
N PHE A 326 10.09 -7.97 16.95
CA PHE A 326 8.73 -8.30 16.55
C PHE A 326 8.24 -9.59 17.21
N ASP A 327 6.94 -9.66 17.49
CA ASP A 327 6.27 -10.81 18.09
C ASP A 327 5.68 -11.77 17.04
N GLY A 328 5.57 -11.31 15.78
CA GLY A 328 5.00 -12.06 14.69
C GLY A 328 5.09 -11.33 13.35
N ILE A 329 4.54 -11.99 12.33
CA ILE A 329 4.27 -11.41 11.01
C ILE A 329 2.77 -11.45 10.72
N ASP A 330 2.33 -10.47 10.00
CA ASP A 330 1.00 -10.36 9.40
C ASP A 330 1.12 -10.40 7.87
N ILE A 331 0.34 -11.23 7.22
CA ILE A 331 0.40 -11.42 5.77
C ILE A 331 -0.73 -10.63 5.12
N ASP A 332 -0.38 -9.48 4.57
CA ASP A 332 -1.29 -8.54 3.91
C ASP A 332 -1.01 -8.44 2.41
N VAL A 333 -0.81 -9.60 1.76
CA VAL A 333 -0.51 -9.68 0.33
C VAL A 333 -1.79 -9.54 -0.47
N GLU A 334 -1.96 -8.37 -1.09
CA GLU A 334 -3.17 -8.00 -1.86
C GLU A 334 -2.96 -8.15 -3.38
N THR A 335 -1.72 -8.34 -3.84
CA THR A 335 -1.38 -8.48 -5.26
C THR A 335 -0.43 -9.64 -5.51
N GLY A 336 -0.42 -10.16 -6.74
CA GLY A 336 0.53 -11.22 -7.13
C GLY A 336 0.18 -12.64 -6.66
N LEU A 337 -0.83 -12.82 -5.79
CA LEU A 337 -1.29 -14.13 -5.36
C LEU A 337 -2.44 -14.61 -6.24
N SER A 338 -2.32 -15.79 -6.80
CA SER A 338 -3.32 -16.39 -7.69
C SER A 338 -3.46 -17.90 -7.43
N GLY A 339 -4.69 -18.39 -7.38
CA GLY A 339 -4.99 -19.82 -7.26
C GLY A 339 -4.79 -20.55 -8.58
N SER A 340 -4.52 -21.85 -8.53
CA SER A 340 -4.30 -22.72 -9.70
C SER A 340 -5.59 -23.15 -10.43
N GLY A 341 -6.77 -22.80 -9.90
CA GLY A 341 -8.05 -23.34 -10.35
C GLY A 341 -8.44 -24.66 -9.67
N SER A 342 -7.54 -25.29 -8.91
CA SER A 342 -7.81 -26.44 -8.03
C SER A 342 -7.33 -26.15 -6.62
N ILE A 343 -8.23 -26.28 -5.63
CA ILE A 343 -7.87 -26.03 -4.23
C ILE A 343 -6.84 -27.02 -3.68
N ASN A 344 -6.72 -28.19 -4.32
CA ASN A 344 -5.80 -29.26 -3.92
C ASN A 344 -4.44 -29.18 -4.61
N THR A 345 -4.23 -28.16 -5.47
CA THR A 345 -2.98 -27.96 -6.20
C THR A 345 -2.54 -26.52 -6.02
N LEU A 346 -1.38 -26.32 -5.44
CA LEU A 346 -0.84 -24.97 -5.26
C LEU A 346 -0.34 -24.39 -6.58
N SER A 347 -0.64 -23.14 -6.85
CA SER A 347 0.04 -22.35 -7.88
C SER A 347 1.47 -22.01 -7.43
N ALA A 348 2.29 -21.48 -8.34
CA ALA A 348 3.63 -21.00 -8.01
C ALA A 348 3.58 -19.91 -6.94
N SER A 349 2.65 -18.95 -7.07
CA SER A 349 2.51 -17.85 -6.11
C SER A 349 2.07 -18.32 -4.72
N GLN A 350 1.15 -19.27 -4.65
CA GLN A 350 0.74 -19.89 -3.38
C GLN A 350 1.90 -20.66 -2.73
N ALA A 351 2.64 -21.44 -3.52
CA ALA A 351 3.79 -22.21 -3.03
C ALA A 351 4.90 -21.28 -2.50
N ASN A 352 5.17 -20.17 -3.20
CA ASN A 352 6.18 -19.21 -2.78
C ASN A 352 5.74 -18.38 -1.56
N LEU A 353 4.47 -18.03 -1.41
CA LEU A 353 3.99 -17.41 -0.18
C LEU A 353 4.10 -18.37 1.02
N ILE A 354 3.77 -19.63 0.85
CA ILE A 354 3.99 -20.68 1.87
C ILE A 354 5.50 -20.80 2.19
N ARG A 355 6.38 -20.77 1.16
CA ARG A 355 7.83 -20.80 1.34
C ARG A 355 8.32 -19.62 2.19
N ILE A 356 7.80 -18.43 1.97
CA ILE A 356 8.09 -17.24 2.78
C ILE A 356 7.68 -17.47 4.23
N ILE A 357 6.43 -17.85 4.46
CA ILE A 357 5.89 -18.04 5.81
C ILE A 357 6.65 -19.13 6.56
N ASP A 358 6.82 -20.31 5.95
CA ASP A 358 7.56 -21.42 6.56
C ASP A 358 9.02 -21.04 6.83
N GLY A 359 9.67 -20.34 5.89
CA GLY A 359 11.05 -19.91 6.02
C GLY A 359 11.26 -18.88 7.16
N VAL A 360 10.30 -18.00 7.38
CA VAL A 360 10.31 -17.07 8.52
C VAL A 360 10.07 -17.83 9.82
N LEU A 361 8.98 -18.60 9.91
CA LEU A 361 8.61 -19.30 11.14
C LEU A 361 9.68 -20.29 11.61
N ALA A 362 10.37 -20.96 10.69
CA ALA A 362 11.46 -21.88 11.01
C ALA A 362 12.69 -21.20 11.67
N GLN A 363 12.87 -19.91 11.48
CA GLN A 363 14.02 -19.16 11.99
C GLN A 363 13.68 -18.25 13.17
N MET A 364 12.42 -18.19 13.56
CA MET A 364 11.94 -17.39 14.70
C MET A 364 11.64 -18.29 15.92
N PRO A 365 11.55 -17.73 17.12
CA PRO A 365 11.22 -18.51 18.32
C PRO A 365 9.89 -19.27 18.18
N ALA A 366 9.79 -20.41 18.86
CA ALA A 366 8.53 -21.17 18.90
C ALA A 366 7.38 -20.29 19.43
N GLY A 367 6.25 -20.32 18.73
CA GLY A 367 5.08 -19.49 19.05
C GLY A 367 5.14 -18.07 18.48
N PHE A 368 6.15 -17.75 17.63
CA PHE A 368 6.15 -16.51 16.85
C PHE A 368 4.85 -16.37 16.07
N GLY A 369 4.25 -15.18 16.10
CA GLY A 369 2.90 -14.93 15.59
C GLY A 369 2.80 -15.03 14.08
N LEU A 370 1.67 -15.60 13.62
CA LEU A 370 1.24 -15.53 12.23
C LEU A 370 -0.21 -15.08 12.18
N THR A 371 -0.46 -13.96 11.51
CA THR A 371 -1.81 -13.49 11.16
C THR A 371 -1.89 -13.24 9.66
N MET A 372 -3.10 -13.17 9.13
CA MET A 372 -3.31 -12.94 7.69
C MET A 372 -4.47 -11.97 7.50
N ALA A 373 -4.28 -10.98 6.63
CA ALA A 373 -5.23 -9.91 6.33
C ALA A 373 -5.71 -9.90 4.85
N PRO A 374 -6.10 -11.04 4.27
CA PRO A 374 -6.56 -11.06 2.90
C PRO A 374 -7.85 -10.25 2.72
N GLU A 375 -8.04 -9.71 1.51
CA GLU A 375 -9.35 -9.22 1.08
C GLU A 375 -10.37 -10.36 0.94
N THR A 376 -11.65 -10.02 0.98
CA THR A 376 -12.76 -10.99 0.93
C THR A 376 -12.76 -11.86 -0.33
N ALA A 377 -12.40 -11.30 -1.49
CA ALA A 377 -12.31 -12.04 -2.75
C ALA A 377 -11.32 -13.22 -2.66
N TYR A 378 -10.19 -13.01 -2.00
CA TYR A 378 -9.15 -14.02 -1.84
C TYR A 378 -9.52 -15.17 -0.88
N VAL A 379 -10.60 -15.04 -0.13
CA VAL A 379 -11.08 -16.06 0.83
C VAL A 379 -12.49 -16.50 0.50
N THR A 380 -13.49 -15.81 1.04
CA THR A 380 -14.91 -16.19 0.89
C THR A 380 -15.45 -15.96 -0.53
N GLY A 381 -14.84 -15.09 -1.31
CA GLY A 381 -15.09 -14.98 -2.75
C GLY A 381 -14.89 -16.31 -3.51
N GLY A 382 -14.09 -17.22 -2.96
CA GLY A 382 -13.97 -18.60 -3.45
C GLY A 382 -15.28 -19.38 -3.49
N SER A 383 -16.32 -18.95 -2.75
CA SER A 383 -17.67 -19.51 -2.83
C SER A 383 -18.39 -19.18 -4.14
N VAL A 384 -18.04 -18.08 -4.78
CA VAL A 384 -18.60 -17.64 -6.06
C VAL A 384 -17.94 -18.38 -7.21
N THR A 385 -16.62 -18.38 -7.21
CA THR A 385 -15.77 -19.10 -8.17
C THR A 385 -14.44 -19.39 -7.50
N TYR A 386 -13.68 -20.37 -7.99
CA TYR A 386 -12.35 -20.68 -7.46
C TYR A 386 -11.30 -20.63 -8.56
N GLY A 387 -10.22 -19.85 -8.31
CA GLY A 387 -9.12 -19.63 -9.24
C GLY A 387 -8.79 -18.16 -9.42
N SER A 388 -7.63 -17.85 -10.00
CA SER A 388 -7.11 -16.48 -9.99
C SER A 388 -7.07 -15.93 -8.55
N ILE A 389 -7.53 -14.72 -8.29
CA ILE A 389 -7.58 -14.16 -6.92
C ILE A 389 -8.64 -14.85 -6.03
N TRP A 390 -9.72 -15.38 -6.64
CA TRP A 390 -10.89 -15.92 -5.94
C TRP A 390 -10.56 -17.15 -5.12
N GLY A 391 -10.54 -16.98 -3.80
CA GLY A 391 -10.20 -18.05 -2.88
C GLY A 391 -8.70 -18.41 -2.83
N ALA A 392 -7.81 -17.58 -3.39
CA ALA A 392 -6.38 -17.91 -3.50
C ALA A 392 -5.68 -18.09 -2.14
N TYR A 393 -6.17 -17.47 -1.06
CA TYR A 393 -5.64 -17.71 0.28
C TYR A 393 -6.14 -19.01 0.93
N LEU A 394 -7.21 -19.63 0.44
CA LEU A 394 -7.84 -20.77 1.13
C LEU A 394 -6.88 -21.95 1.41
N PRO A 395 -6.04 -22.43 0.47
CA PRO A 395 -5.08 -23.50 0.78
C PRO A 395 -4.05 -23.11 1.83
N ILE A 396 -3.66 -21.83 1.84
CA ILE A 396 -2.69 -21.26 2.78
C ILE A 396 -3.31 -21.19 4.17
N ILE A 397 -4.49 -20.59 4.30
CA ILE A 397 -5.25 -20.51 5.56
C ILE A 397 -5.44 -21.92 6.12
N LYS A 398 -5.91 -22.87 5.28
CA LYS A 398 -6.11 -24.26 5.70
C LYS A 398 -4.85 -24.86 6.31
N LYS A 399 -3.71 -24.73 5.62
CA LYS A 399 -2.43 -25.25 6.12
C LYS A 399 -2.11 -24.75 7.53
N TYR A 400 -2.21 -23.44 7.75
CA TYR A 400 -1.79 -22.84 9.02
C TYR A 400 -2.85 -22.86 10.13
N VAL A 401 -4.11 -23.06 9.78
CA VAL A 401 -5.16 -23.41 10.77
C VAL A 401 -4.98 -24.84 11.24
N ASP A 402 -4.84 -25.80 10.30
CA ASP A 402 -4.77 -27.24 10.59
C ASP A 402 -3.52 -27.59 11.42
N ASN A 403 -2.38 -26.94 11.16
CA ASN A 403 -1.15 -27.17 11.91
C ASN A 403 -1.03 -26.32 13.19
N GLY A 404 -2.04 -25.48 13.48
CA GLY A 404 -2.10 -24.65 14.70
C GLY A 404 -1.23 -23.40 14.70
N GLN A 405 -0.50 -23.10 13.62
CA GLN A 405 0.42 -21.94 13.55
C GLN A 405 -0.31 -20.61 13.36
N LEU A 406 -1.49 -20.60 12.70
CA LEU A 406 -2.27 -19.38 12.54
C LEU A 406 -2.79 -18.90 13.89
N TRP A 407 -2.39 -17.70 14.30
CA TRP A 407 -2.98 -17.06 15.47
C TRP A 407 -4.43 -16.71 15.21
N TRP A 408 -4.68 -15.94 14.15
CA TRP A 408 -6.01 -15.61 13.64
C TRP A 408 -5.96 -15.06 12.23
N LEU A 409 -7.12 -15.02 11.60
CA LEU A 409 -7.41 -14.38 10.33
C LEU A 409 -8.01 -12.99 10.62
N ASN A 410 -7.32 -11.93 10.21
CA ASN A 410 -7.79 -10.54 10.30
C ASN A 410 -8.22 -10.02 8.91
N MET A 411 -9.09 -10.80 8.26
CA MET A 411 -9.56 -10.53 6.90
C MET A 411 -10.21 -9.16 6.77
N GLN A 412 -9.96 -8.48 5.66
CA GLN A 412 -10.46 -7.15 5.35
C GLN A 412 -11.93 -7.21 4.92
N TYR A 413 -12.87 -6.77 5.76
CA TYR A 413 -14.32 -6.71 5.48
C TYR A 413 -14.71 -5.36 4.87
N TYR A 414 -13.87 -4.83 4.00
CA TYR A 414 -14.02 -3.53 3.36
C TYR A 414 -13.44 -3.53 1.94
N ASN A 415 -13.63 -2.45 1.20
CA ASN A 415 -13.19 -2.23 -0.19
C ASN A 415 -13.80 -3.17 -1.24
N GLY A 416 -14.33 -4.32 -0.88
CA GLY A 416 -14.96 -5.28 -1.79
C GLY A 416 -16.28 -5.80 -1.25
N SER A 417 -16.96 -6.67 -2.01
CA SER A 417 -18.14 -7.37 -1.52
C SER A 417 -17.76 -8.38 -0.44
N MET A 418 -18.68 -8.65 0.47
CA MET A 418 -18.60 -9.76 1.43
C MET A 418 -19.36 -10.97 0.88
N TYR A 419 -18.89 -12.18 1.15
CA TYR A 419 -19.49 -13.39 0.56
C TYR A 419 -19.84 -14.42 1.63
N GLY A 420 -21.02 -15.01 1.50
CA GLY A 420 -21.41 -16.19 2.27
C GLY A 420 -20.87 -17.48 1.66
N CYS A 421 -21.24 -18.63 2.24
CA CYS A 421 -20.74 -19.93 1.80
C CYS A 421 -21.39 -20.46 0.51
N SER A 422 -22.50 -19.87 0.08
CA SER A 422 -23.30 -20.34 -1.07
C SER A 422 -23.13 -19.46 -2.32
N GLY A 423 -22.10 -18.61 -2.36
CA GLY A 423 -21.89 -17.64 -3.41
C GLY A 423 -22.77 -16.39 -3.29
N ASP A 424 -23.50 -16.27 -2.20
CA ASP A 424 -24.30 -15.11 -1.86
C ASP A 424 -23.37 -13.91 -1.54
N SER A 425 -23.72 -12.75 -2.09
CA SER A 425 -22.90 -11.52 -2.01
C SER A 425 -23.63 -10.43 -1.24
N TYR A 426 -22.88 -9.66 -0.47
CA TYR A 426 -23.35 -8.57 0.36
C TYR A 426 -22.45 -7.35 0.17
N GLN A 427 -23.00 -6.15 0.36
CA GLN A 427 -22.19 -4.94 0.37
C GLN A 427 -21.29 -4.89 1.61
N ALA A 428 -20.08 -4.41 1.44
CA ALA A 428 -19.21 -4.06 2.56
C ALA A 428 -19.88 -3.01 3.46
N GLY A 429 -19.57 -3.03 4.76
CA GLY A 429 -20.15 -2.11 5.72
C GLY A 429 -21.56 -2.48 6.20
N THR A 430 -22.06 -3.67 5.87
CA THR A 430 -23.37 -4.13 6.35
C THR A 430 -23.24 -5.19 7.44
N VAL A 431 -24.09 -5.13 8.46
CA VAL A 431 -24.17 -6.15 9.52
C VAL A 431 -24.48 -7.52 8.94
N GLN A 432 -25.35 -7.58 7.92
CA GLN A 432 -25.73 -8.81 7.26
C GLN A 432 -24.52 -9.47 6.57
N GLY A 433 -23.75 -8.71 5.80
CA GLY A 433 -22.55 -9.24 5.13
C GLY A 433 -21.50 -9.67 6.13
N PHE A 434 -21.25 -8.86 7.17
CA PHE A 434 -20.34 -9.21 8.26
C PHE A 434 -20.71 -10.56 8.90
N THR A 435 -21.98 -10.73 9.27
CA THR A 435 -22.44 -11.96 9.94
C THR A 435 -22.45 -13.18 9.00
N ALA A 436 -22.85 -13.00 7.75
CA ALA A 436 -22.85 -14.10 6.77
C ALA A 436 -21.44 -14.64 6.51
N GLN A 437 -20.49 -13.75 6.24
CA GLN A 437 -19.10 -14.11 5.96
C GLN A 437 -18.39 -14.75 7.16
N THR A 438 -18.54 -14.16 8.34
CA THR A 438 -17.97 -14.63 9.60
C THR A 438 -18.52 -16.03 9.95
N THR A 439 -19.83 -16.21 9.79
CA THR A 439 -20.50 -17.51 10.02
C THR A 439 -20.07 -18.56 9.01
N CYS A 440 -19.91 -18.16 7.75
CA CYS A 440 -19.41 -19.06 6.70
C CYS A 440 -18.04 -19.65 7.08
N LEU A 441 -17.09 -18.83 7.44
CA LEU A 441 -15.75 -19.28 7.83
C LEU A 441 -15.75 -20.20 9.05
N ASN A 442 -16.61 -19.93 10.03
CA ASN A 442 -16.71 -20.79 11.22
C ASN A 442 -17.36 -22.15 10.92
N ARG A 443 -18.36 -22.19 10.03
CA ARG A 443 -19.00 -23.44 9.60
C ARG A 443 -18.14 -24.27 8.66
N GLY A 444 -17.25 -23.62 7.96
CA GLY A 444 -16.39 -24.20 6.94
C GLY A 444 -16.89 -23.90 5.52
N LEU A 445 -16.02 -23.24 4.75
CA LEU A 445 -16.22 -23.01 3.34
C LEU A 445 -15.71 -24.22 2.55
N THR A 446 -16.59 -24.87 1.80
CA THR A 446 -16.24 -26.08 1.02
C THR A 446 -16.10 -25.70 -0.47
N ILE A 447 -14.89 -25.91 -1.00
CA ILE A 447 -14.55 -25.70 -2.40
C ILE A 447 -14.03 -27.01 -2.98
N GLN A 448 -14.62 -27.50 -4.07
CA GLN A 448 -14.20 -28.72 -4.77
C GLN A 448 -13.99 -29.92 -3.81
N GLY A 449 -14.84 -30.01 -2.79
CA GLY A 449 -14.78 -31.10 -1.80
C GLY A 449 -13.81 -30.88 -0.64
N THR A 450 -13.02 -29.81 -0.64
CA THR A 450 -12.12 -29.42 0.44
C THR A 450 -12.76 -28.35 1.32
N THR A 451 -12.86 -28.60 2.62
CA THR A 451 -13.41 -27.65 3.59
C THR A 451 -12.31 -26.89 4.32
N VAL A 452 -12.45 -25.58 4.36
CA VAL A 452 -11.59 -24.66 5.11
C VAL A 452 -12.42 -24.02 6.23
N THR A 453 -12.03 -24.26 7.48
CA THR A 453 -12.74 -23.78 8.66
C THR A 453 -11.84 -22.84 9.46
N VAL A 454 -12.33 -21.65 9.78
CA VAL A 454 -11.67 -20.72 10.69
C VAL A 454 -12.63 -20.47 11.86
N PRO A 455 -12.38 -21.07 13.05
CA PRO A 455 -13.24 -20.90 14.21
C PRO A 455 -13.35 -19.43 14.65
N TYR A 456 -14.42 -19.04 15.31
CA TYR A 456 -14.65 -17.68 15.79
C TYR A 456 -13.50 -17.13 16.65
N ASP A 457 -12.89 -17.98 17.50
CA ASP A 457 -11.74 -17.62 18.33
C ASP A 457 -10.42 -17.45 17.54
N LYS A 458 -10.47 -17.67 16.24
CA LYS A 458 -9.41 -17.36 15.26
C LYS A 458 -9.86 -16.34 14.20
N GLN A 459 -10.94 -15.62 14.42
CA GLN A 459 -11.41 -14.55 13.51
C GLN A 459 -11.30 -13.19 14.21
N VAL A 460 -10.68 -12.24 13.49
CA VAL A 460 -10.50 -10.83 13.89
C VAL A 460 -10.90 -9.95 12.68
N PRO A 461 -12.20 -9.92 12.32
CA PRO A 461 -12.66 -9.16 11.14
C PRO A 461 -12.16 -7.73 11.13
N GLY A 462 -11.68 -7.27 9.98
CA GLY A 462 -11.15 -5.94 9.77
C GLY A 462 -12.16 -4.97 9.22
N LEU A 463 -12.20 -3.76 9.75
CA LEU A 463 -13.12 -2.69 9.36
C LEU A 463 -12.36 -1.37 9.18
N PRO A 464 -12.82 -0.45 8.30
CA PRO A 464 -12.29 0.90 8.27
C PRO A 464 -12.53 1.62 9.61
N ALA A 465 -11.51 2.27 10.15
CA ALA A 465 -11.62 2.99 11.41
C ALA A 465 -12.60 4.18 11.31
N GLN A 466 -12.61 4.82 10.16
CA GLN A 466 -13.35 6.07 9.90
C GLN A 466 -13.85 6.12 8.45
N PRO A 467 -14.84 6.96 8.13
CA PRO A 467 -15.14 7.29 6.74
C PRO A 467 -13.89 7.82 6.02
N GLY A 468 -13.59 7.25 4.87
CA GLY A 468 -12.38 7.56 4.10
C GLY A 468 -11.22 6.60 4.29
N ALA A 469 -11.20 5.81 5.36
CA ALA A 469 -10.18 4.79 5.60
C ALA A 469 -10.36 3.52 4.74
N GLY A 470 -11.49 3.40 4.07
CA GLY A 470 -11.84 2.30 3.18
C GLY A 470 -13.33 2.32 2.82
N GLY A 471 -13.68 1.65 1.73
CA GLY A 471 -15.08 1.47 1.33
C GLY A 471 -15.79 0.47 2.25
N GLY A 472 -17.02 0.78 2.68
CA GLY A 472 -17.77 -0.09 3.59
C GLY A 472 -17.53 0.24 5.07
N TYR A 473 -17.37 1.50 5.40
CA TYR A 473 -17.34 1.96 6.79
C TYR A 473 -18.63 1.54 7.52
N MET A 474 -18.47 1.04 8.74
CA MET A 474 -19.55 0.73 9.66
C MET A 474 -19.50 1.72 10.83
N ASP A 475 -20.63 2.38 11.10
CA ASP A 475 -20.76 3.23 12.28
C ASP A 475 -20.67 2.39 13.59
N PRO A 476 -20.39 3.03 14.74
CA PRO A 476 -20.24 2.31 16.02
C PRO A 476 -21.44 1.44 16.40
N GLY A 477 -22.66 1.86 16.06
CA GLY A 477 -23.88 1.09 16.34
C GLY A 477 -23.93 -0.18 15.48
N SER A 478 -23.62 -0.08 14.19
CA SER A 478 -23.54 -1.22 13.27
C SER A 478 -22.43 -2.20 13.66
N VAL A 479 -21.26 -1.69 14.10
CA VAL A 479 -20.18 -2.53 14.64
C VAL A 479 -20.64 -3.28 15.89
N GLY A 480 -21.38 -2.59 16.79
CA GLY A 480 -21.96 -3.20 17.99
C GLY A 480 -22.96 -4.31 17.68
N GLN A 481 -23.84 -4.11 16.67
CA GLN A 481 -24.78 -5.13 16.23
C GLN A 481 -24.06 -6.36 15.65
N ALA A 482 -23.08 -6.14 14.78
CA ALA A 482 -22.28 -7.20 14.19
C ALA A 482 -21.51 -8.02 15.25
N TRP A 483 -20.86 -7.34 16.19
CA TRP A 483 -20.17 -7.98 17.32
C TRP A 483 -21.10 -8.80 18.19
N SER A 484 -22.25 -8.24 18.57
CA SER A 484 -23.21 -8.88 19.46
C SER A 484 -23.83 -10.14 18.88
N ALA A 485 -23.91 -10.24 17.53
CA ALA A 485 -24.43 -11.43 16.84
C ALA A 485 -23.64 -12.71 17.16
N PHE A 486 -22.41 -12.59 17.66
CA PHE A 486 -21.55 -13.73 17.99
C PHE A 486 -21.39 -13.97 19.50
N GLY A 487 -22.08 -13.20 20.35
CA GLY A 487 -22.09 -13.44 21.80
C GLY A 487 -20.71 -13.43 22.44
N GLY A 488 -19.75 -12.68 21.91
CA GLY A 488 -18.38 -12.65 22.40
C GLY A 488 -17.50 -13.82 21.92
N ALA A 489 -17.93 -14.64 20.95
CA ALA A 489 -17.14 -15.77 20.46
C ALA A 489 -15.92 -15.32 19.63
N LEU A 490 -16.01 -14.19 18.91
CA LEU A 490 -14.90 -13.69 18.06
C LEU A 490 -13.64 -13.40 18.89
N LYS A 491 -12.48 -13.67 18.30
CA LYS A 491 -11.20 -13.32 18.91
C LYS A 491 -11.04 -11.82 19.13
N GLY A 492 -11.50 -11.02 18.18
CA GLY A 492 -11.43 -9.56 18.25
C GLY A 492 -11.91 -8.88 17.00
N LEU A 493 -11.51 -7.63 16.84
CA LEU A 493 -11.67 -6.84 15.63
C LEU A 493 -10.33 -6.21 15.24
N MET A 494 -10.17 -5.96 13.95
CA MET A 494 -9.05 -5.22 13.38
C MET A 494 -9.54 -3.93 12.75
N THR A 495 -8.65 -2.96 12.58
CA THR A 495 -8.96 -1.77 11.81
C THR A 495 -7.81 -1.29 10.94
N TRP A 496 -8.14 -0.82 9.78
CA TRP A 496 -7.37 0.09 8.96
C TRP A 496 -7.89 1.52 9.20
N SER A 497 -7.20 2.39 9.87
CA SER A 497 -5.97 2.14 10.61
C SER A 497 -6.06 2.81 11.99
N LEU A 498 -5.11 2.52 12.82
CA LEU A 498 -4.92 3.18 14.11
C LEU A 498 -4.68 4.70 13.93
N ASN A 499 -3.94 5.10 12.88
CA ASN A 499 -3.70 6.50 12.54
C ASN A 499 -5.00 7.20 12.08
N TRP A 500 -5.81 6.54 11.25
CA TRP A 500 -7.13 7.03 10.88
C TRP A 500 -8.04 7.22 12.10
N ASP A 501 -8.07 6.25 13.01
CA ASP A 501 -8.87 6.34 14.23
C ASP A 501 -8.38 7.48 15.13
N GLY A 502 -7.08 7.59 15.33
CA GLY A 502 -6.46 8.67 16.10
C GLY A 502 -6.74 10.07 15.54
N SER A 503 -6.78 10.22 14.22
CA SER A 503 -7.09 11.49 13.55
C SER A 503 -8.53 11.96 13.76
N LYS A 504 -9.42 11.07 14.18
CA LYS A 504 -10.85 11.31 14.39
C LYS A 504 -11.32 11.02 15.82
N GLY A 505 -10.41 11.14 16.79
CA GLY A 505 -10.75 11.07 18.22
C GLY A 505 -10.94 9.66 18.78
N TRP A 506 -10.38 8.64 18.12
CA TRP A 506 -10.31 7.25 18.62
C TRP A 506 -11.68 6.57 18.78
N THR A 507 -12.67 6.97 17.98
CA THR A 507 -14.05 6.49 18.11
C THR A 507 -14.19 5.00 17.86
N PHE A 508 -13.42 4.42 16.93
CA PHE A 508 -13.42 2.98 16.68
C PHE A 508 -12.81 2.21 17.85
N GLY A 509 -11.64 2.64 18.32
CA GLY A 509 -10.95 2.02 19.43
C GLY A 509 -11.80 2.00 20.70
N ASP A 510 -12.36 3.13 21.09
CA ASP A 510 -13.22 3.26 22.28
C ASP A 510 -14.48 2.40 22.19
N ASN A 511 -15.13 2.37 21.01
CA ASN A 511 -16.29 1.53 20.77
C ASN A 511 -15.94 0.05 20.96
N VAL A 512 -14.89 -0.44 20.28
CA VAL A 512 -14.50 -1.85 20.34
C VAL A 512 -14.01 -2.24 21.74
N LYS A 513 -13.25 -1.36 22.40
CA LYS A 513 -12.83 -1.54 23.79
C LYS A 513 -14.04 -1.77 24.71
N SER A 514 -15.07 -0.92 24.58
CA SER A 514 -16.32 -1.06 25.33
C SER A 514 -17.05 -2.37 25.02
N LEU A 515 -17.18 -2.74 23.74
CA LEU A 515 -17.81 -4.00 23.31
C LEU A 515 -17.08 -5.24 23.85
N GLN A 516 -15.79 -5.14 24.08
CA GLN A 516 -14.95 -6.20 24.64
C GLN A 516 -14.94 -6.21 26.18
N GLY A 517 -15.60 -5.25 26.83
CA GLY A 517 -15.65 -5.13 28.29
C GLY A 517 -14.30 -4.73 28.92
N ARG A 518 -13.51 -3.92 28.24
CA ARG A 518 -12.17 -3.49 28.65
C ARG A 518 -12.09 -2.01 28.99
#